data_262b3d955521b74fdaa0f5df811e4410
#
_entry.id   262b3d955521b74fdaa0f5df811e4410
#
_cell.length_a   1.000
_cell.length_b   1.000
_cell.length_c   1.000
_cell.angle_alpha   90.00
_cell.angle_beta   90.00
_cell.angle_gamma   90.00
#
_symmetry.space_group_name_H-M   'P 1'
#
loop_
_entity.id
_entity.type
_entity.pdbx_description
1 polymer ?
#
loop_
_entity_poly.entity_id
_entity_poly.type
_entity_poly.pdbx_seq_one_letter_code
_entity_poly.pdbx_strand_id
1 'polypeptide(L)'
;MINKKSFNGLSTKDWTKNSRSVWNDVSSPRSKNALKHGATFPKKLSDRIISIYSTKNDLVLDPFLGTGTTILSALELKRNAIGFELSEEFYNMALESLKIHDYNLFDTQNINYNIIKGDCVELIDKLENDSVSLTFTSPPYADLIHKVIDDRKNRHKKSAFVVDNNATTRIYSNHEKDLGNMEFETYIKVVKNIMKKLYYKTKPNGYNIWLVKDYRDTKNKIPYIDLHGNIAQSGIEAGFKYHDLIIWDQNERRKLVLLGYPSVFYVNQNHSFIVVLRKTL
;
A
#
# COMPACT_ATOMS: atom_id res chain seq x y z
N MET A 1 15.91 -20.63 30.37
CA MET A 1 14.95 -20.23 29.31
C MET A 1 15.70 -20.18 27.98
N ILE A 2 15.37 -21.04 27.04
CA ILE A 2 15.97 -21.05 25.68
C ILE A 2 15.55 -19.75 25.00
N ASN A 3 16.51 -18.88 24.74
CA ASN A 3 16.29 -17.63 24.00
C ASN A 3 15.95 -18.00 22.54
N LYS A 4 14.68 -18.34 22.27
CA LYS A 4 14.21 -18.56 20.91
C LYS A 4 14.30 -17.22 20.19
N LYS A 5 15.26 -17.10 19.26
CA LYS A 5 15.31 -15.96 18.33
C LYS A 5 14.02 -15.95 17.53
N SER A 6 13.35 -14.80 17.45
CA SER A 6 12.19 -14.63 16.58
C SER A 6 12.58 -14.85 15.12
N PHE A 7 11.64 -15.30 14.27
CA PHE A 7 11.91 -15.57 12.85
C PHE A 7 12.41 -14.32 12.10
N ASN A 8 11.94 -13.14 12.49
CA ASN A 8 12.24 -11.85 11.86
C ASN A 8 13.36 -11.05 12.57
N GLY A 9 13.96 -11.60 13.62
CA GLY A 9 15.04 -10.95 14.39
C GLY A 9 14.58 -9.84 15.34
N LEU A 10 13.28 -9.59 15.49
CA LEU A 10 12.76 -8.62 16.43
C LEU A 10 12.87 -9.10 17.88
N SER A 11 13.18 -8.19 18.80
CA SER A 11 13.18 -8.48 20.23
C SER A 11 11.77 -8.71 20.77
N THR A 12 11.65 -9.36 21.95
CA THR A 12 10.36 -9.51 22.64
C THR A 12 9.67 -8.16 22.88
N LYS A 13 10.44 -7.12 23.19
CA LYS A 13 9.93 -5.74 23.36
C LYS A 13 9.33 -5.20 22.06
N ASP A 14 10.01 -5.41 20.94
CA ASP A 14 9.52 -4.98 19.62
C ASP A 14 8.28 -5.77 19.23
N TRP A 15 8.24 -7.08 19.48
CA TRP A 15 7.05 -7.90 19.27
C TRP A 15 5.86 -7.35 20.05
N THR A 16 6.01 -7.12 21.35
CA THR A 16 4.94 -6.57 22.20
C THR A 16 4.46 -5.23 21.70
N LYS A 17 5.38 -4.32 21.31
CA LYS A 17 5.04 -3.01 20.77
C LYS A 17 4.25 -3.11 19.46
N ASN A 18 4.66 -4.01 18.57
CA ASN A 18 4.09 -4.16 17.23
C ASN A 18 2.85 -5.05 17.18
N SER A 19 2.51 -5.78 18.26
CA SER A 19 1.33 -6.65 18.33
C SER A 19 -0.02 -5.92 18.48
N ARG A 20 0.01 -4.60 18.55
CA ARG A 20 -1.24 -3.79 18.58
C ARG A 20 -1.93 -3.84 17.23
N SER A 21 -3.25 -3.98 17.24
CA SER A 21 -4.06 -3.95 16.02
C SER A 21 -4.37 -2.53 15.52
N VAL A 22 -4.14 -1.49 16.35
CA VAL A 22 -4.33 -0.08 15.99
C VAL A 22 -3.00 0.66 16.11
N TRP A 23 -2.55 1.25 15.00
CA TRP A 23 -1.29 1.99 14.90
C TRP A 23 -1.54 3.47 14.66
N ASN A 24 -1.21 4.31 15.64
CA ASN A 24 -1.28 5.78 15.55
C ASN A 24 0.10 6.45 15.51
N ASP A 25 1.18 5.68 15.70
CA ASP A 25 2.55 6.15 15.88
C ASP A 25 3.47 5.93 14.65
N VAL A 26 2.92 5.56 13.49
CA VAL A 26 3.70 5.23 12.27
C VAL A 26 3.86 6.37 11.26
N SER A 27 3.72 7.57 11.70
CA SER A 27 3.87 8.72 10.83
C SER A 27 5.31 9.21 10.71
N SER A 28 5.65 9.71 9.53
CA SER A 28 6.91 10.40 9.25
C SER A 28 6.68 11.55 8.26
N PRO A 29 7.58 12.55 8.22
CA PRO A 29 7.54 13.55 7.16
C PRO A 29 7.58 12.88 5.78
N ARG A 30 6.87 13.47 4.82
CA ARG A 30 6.88 13.00 3.44
C ARG A 30 8.02 13.67 2.67
N SER A 31 8.67 12.91 1.79
CA SER A 31 9.63 13.46 0.83
C SER A 31 8.94 14.39 -0.17
N LYS A 32 9.71 15.24 -0.88
CA LYS A 32 9.17 16.09 -1.94
C LYS A 32 8.46 15.26 -3.03
N ASN A 33 9.02 14.11 -3.42
CA ASN A 33 8.41 13.20 -4.40
C ASN A 33 7.13 12.58 -3.87
N ALA A 34 7.08 12.17 -2.60
CA ALA A 34 5.87 11.66 -1.96
C ALA A 34 4.75 12.72 -1.90
N LEU A 35 5.08 13.99 -1.69
CA LEU A 35 4.11 15.09 -1.74
C LEU A 35 3.58 15.34 -3.16
N LYS A 36 4.44 15.26 -4.18
CA LYS A 36 4.03 15.38 -5.59
C LYS A 36 3.10 14.24 -6.02
N HIS A 37 3.35 13.02 -5.57
CA HIS A 37 2.49 11.87 -5.85
C HIS A 37 1.09 12.02 -5.19
N GLY A 38 1.03 12.61 -4.01
CA GLY A 38 -0.21 12.91 -3.30
C GLY A 38 -0.82 11.75 -2.52
N ALA A 39 -0.57 10.50 -2.88
CA ALA A 39 -1.18 9.30 -2.28
C ALA A 39 -0.13 8.28 -1.83
N THR A 40 0.83 8.71 -1.01
CA THR A 40 1.87 7.83 -0.46
C THR A 40 1.66 7.59 1.03
N PHE A 41 2.10 6.44 1.51
CA PHE A 41 2.17 6.14 2.94
C PHE A 41 3.54 6.54 3.52
N PRO A 42 3.62 6.79 4.84
CA PRO A 42 4.87 7.12 5.51
C PRO A 42 5.87 5.97 5.48
N LYS A 43 7.15 6.27 5.25
CA LYS A 43 8.23 5.27 5.27
C LYS A 43 8.23 4.45 6.57
N LYS A 44 7.99 5.07 7.73
CA LYS A 44 7.90 4.40 9.03
C LYS A 44 6.85 3.29 9.09
N LEU A 45 5.75 3.41 8.33
CA LEU A 45 4.75 2.35 8.19
C LEU A 45 5.34 1.16 7.41
N SER A 46 5.97 1.45 6.26
CA SER A 46 6.65 0.44 5.44
C SER A 46 7.73 -0.28 6.23
N ASP A 47 8.60 0.45 6.93
CA ASP A 47 9.65 -0.11 7.77
C ASP A 47 9.08 -1.10 8.79
N ARG A 48 7.97 -0.73 9.45
CA ARG A 48 7.33 -1.59 10.45
C ARG A 48 6.78 -2.86 9.84
N ILE A 49 6.05 -2.78 8.73
CA ILE A 49 5.49 -3.95 8.04
C ILE A 49 6.60 -4.88 7.57
N ILE A 50 7.61 -4.36 6.88
CA ILE A 50 8.72 -5.18 6.39
C ILE A 50 9.48 -5.85 7.54
N SER A 51 9.71 -5.13 8.65
CA SER A 51 10.38 -5.69 9.83
C SER A 51 9.60 -6.83 10.50
N ILE A 52 8.26 -6.73 10.51
CA ILE A 52 7.40 -7.75 11.16
C ILE A 52 7.27 -8.99 10.29
N TYR A 53 7.02 -8.82 8.98
CA TYR A 53 6.55 -9.88 8.10
C TYR A 53 7.62 -10.44 7.16
N SER A 54 8.89 -10.04 7.33
CA SER A 54 10.02 -10.57 6.57
C SER A 54 11.29 -10.67 7.39
N THR A 55 12.28 -11.37 6.88
CA THR A 55 13.64 -11.48 7.45
C THR A 55 14.69 -10.94 6.48
N LYS A 56 15.94 -10.78 6.95
CA LYS A 56 17.05 -10.36 6.08
C LYS A 56 17.20 -11.27 4.86
N ASN A 57 17.54 -10.68 3.73
CA ASN A 57 17.67 -11.32 2.41
C ASN A 57 16.35 -11.85 1.80
N ASP A 58 15.22 -11.72 2.48
CA ASP A 58 13.93 -12.02 1.89
C ASP A 58 13.62 -11.10 0.70
N LEU A 59 12.83 -11.60 -0.24
CA LEU A 59 12.35 -10.81 -1.37
C LEU A 59 11.03 -10.12 -1.00
N VAL A 60 11.04 -8.79 -1.06
CA VAL A 60 9.88 -7.92 -0.91
C VAL A 60 9.41 -7.46 -2.30
N LEU A 61 8.13 -7.61 -2.59
CA LEU A 61 7.49 -7.18 -3.84
C LEU A 61 6.51 -6.04 -3.57
N ASP A 62 6.56 -5.00 -4.40
CA ASP A 62 5.52 -3.97 -4.49
C ASP A 62 5.03 -3.84 -5.93
N PRO A 63 3.86 -4.41 -6.27
CA PRO A 63 3.31 -4.34 -7.62
C PRO A 63 2.72 -2.97 -8.02
N PHE A 64 2.60 -2.03 -7.08
CA PHE A 64 2.12 -0.65 -7.31
C PHE A 64 3.06 0.35 -6.64
N LEU A 65 4.30 0.39 -7.12
CA LEU A 65 5.45 0.97 -6.44
C LEU A 65 5.33 2.48 -6.13
N GLY A 66 4.68 3.24 -7.02
CA GLY A 66 4.62 4.69 -6.87
C GLY A 66 6.02 5.31 -6.85
N THR A 67 6.32 6.04 -5.78
CA THR A 67 7.61 6.76 -5.62
C THR A 67 8.72 5.93 -4.94
N GLY A 68 8.54 4.62 -4.75
CA GLY A 68 9.60 3.73 -4.29
C GLY A 68 9.75 3.55 -2.77
N THR A 69 8.79 3.98 -1.97
CA THR A 69 8.89 3.92 -0.50
C THR A 69 9.13 2.49 0.01
N THR A 70 8.45 1.50 -0.56
CA THR A 70 8.61 0.08 -0.17
C THR A 70 10.02 -0.43 -0.47
N ILE A 71 10.56 -0.11 -1.64
CA ILE A 71 11.93 -0.50 -2.01
C ILE A 71 12.95 0.11 -1.06
N LEU A 72 12.85 1.42 -0.81
CA LEU A 72 13.75 2.10 0.13
C LEU A 72 13.75 1.44 1.50
N SER A 73 12.55 1.17 2.04
CA SER A 73 12.41 0.47 3.33
C SER A 73 13.02 -0.92 3.31
N ALA A 74 12.82 -1.69 2.23
CA ALA A 74 13.37 -3.03 2.09
C ALA A 74 14.90 -3.02 2.10
N LEU A 75 15.51 -2.13 1.32
CA LEU A 75 16.98 -2.01 1.21
C LEU A 75 17.62 -1.62 2.55
N GLU A 76 17.11 -0.59 3.22
CA GLU A 76 17.61 -0.16 4.53
C GLU A 76 17.51 -1.27 5.59
N LEU A 77 16.48 -2.11 5.49
CA LEU A 77 16.29 -3.26 6.36
C LEU A 77 17.03 -4.52 5.90
N LYS A 78 17.86 -4.44 4.85
CA LYS A 78 18.62 -5.54 4.27
C LYS A 78 17.75 -6.67 3.70
N ARG A 79 16.72 -6.30 2.94
CA ARG A 79 15.86 -7.18 2.14
C ARG A 79 16.08 -6.90 0.66
N ASN A 80 16.02 -7.96 -0.17
CA ASN A 80 15.91 -7.80 -1.62
C ASN A 80 14.55 -7.21 -1.98
N ALA A 81 14.46 -6.51 -3.11
CA ALA A 81 13.20 -5.86 -3.46
C ALA A 81 12.95 -5.83 -4.97
N ILE A 82 11.68 -6.01 -5.36
CA ILE A 82 11.19 -5.78 -6.72
C ILE A 82 9.99 -4.86 -6.65
N GLY A 83 9.95 -3.87 -7.54
CA GLY A 83 8.80 -2.96 -7.66
C GLY A 83 8.36 -2.81 -9.11
N PHE A 84 7.03 -2.74 -9.32
CA PHE A 84 6.44 -2.46 -10.61
C PHE A 84 5.72 -1.12 -10.59
N GLU A 85 5.90 -0.33 -11.64
CA GLU A 85 5.24 0.95 -11.79
C GLU A 85 4.79 1.18 -13.23
N LEU A 86 3.50 1.49 -13.41
CA LEU A 86 2.89 1.70 -14.72
C LEU A 86 3.19 3.10 -15.26
N SER A 87 3.14 4.11 -14.40
CA SER A 87 3.37 5.50 -14.74
C SER A 87 4.85 5.78 -14.94
N GLU A 88 5.23 6.31 -16.11
CA GLU A 88 6.61 6.72 -16.37
C GLU A 88 7.10 7.79 -15.42
N GLU A 89 6.24 8.73 -15.06
CA GLU A 89 6.57 9.81 -14.14
C GLU A 89 6.93 9.26 -12.75
N PHE A 90 6.10 8.35 -12.21
CA PHE A 90 6.35 7.76 -10.88
C PHE A 90 7.51 6.78 -10.90
N TYR A 91 7.67 6.03 -12.00
CA TYR A 91 8.85 5.21 -12.22
C TYR A 91 10.15 6.03 -12.13
N ASN A 92 10.20 7.17 -12.82
CA ASN A 92 11.36 8.07 -12.77
C ASN A 92 11.56 8.68 -11.37
N MET A 93 10.49 9.04 -10.66
CA MET A 93 10.58 9.50 -9.28
C MET A 93 11.11 8.43 -8.32
N ALA A 94 10.72 7.16 -8.53
CA ALA A 94 11.24 6.03 -7.74
C ALA A 94 12.74 5.85 -7.98
N LEU A 95 13.20 5.87 -9.23
CA LEU A 95 14.62 5.80 -9.57
C LEU A 95 15.42 6.96 -8.95
N GLU A 96 14.91 8.18 -9.01
CA GLU A 96 15.54 9.35 -8.40
C GLU A 96 15.66 9.19 -6.88
N SER A 97 14.57 8.72 -6.23
CA SER A 97 14.56 8.50 -4.78
C SER A 97 15.60 7.49 -4.35
N LEU A 98 15.83 6.43 -5.15
CA LEU A 98 16.85 5.42 -4.87
C LEU A 98 18.27 5.91 -5.11
N LYS A 99 18.52 6.65 -6.19
CA LYS A 99 19.84 7.24 -6.46
C LYS A 99 20.35 8.10 -5.32
N ILE A 100 19.48 8.89 -4.70
CA ILE A 100 19.82 9.73 -3.53
C ILE A 100 20.24 8.86 -2.35
N HIS A 101 19.66 7.68 -2.19
CA HIS A 101 19.98 6.73 -1.12
C HIS A 101 21.24 5.89 -1.40
N ASP A 102 21.51 5.53 -2.66
CA ASP A 102 22.72 4.75 -3.03
C ASP A 102 24.02 5.44 -2.59
N TYR A 103 24.06 6.78 -2.58
CA TYR A 103 25.20 7.54 -2.06
C TYR A 103 25.39 7.40 -0.53
N ASN A 104 24.37 6.96 0.21
CA ASN A 104 24.37 6.84 1.66
C ASN A 104 24.37 5.40 2.19
N LEU A 105 24.21 4.41 1.31
CA LEU A 105 24.11 2.99 1.69
C LEU A 105 25.44 2.25 1.50
N PHE A 106 26.46 2.62 2.28
CA PHE A 106 27.80 2.04 2.22
C PHE A 106 27.92 0.55 2.59
N ASP A 107 26.83 -0.16 2.93
CA ASP A 107 26.88 -1.56 3.39
C ASP A 107 25.78 -2.45 2.79
N THR A 108 25.51 -2.30 1.48
CA THR A 108 24.55 -3.16 0.75
C THR A 108 25.22 -4.34 0.02
N GLN A 109 26.39 -4.79 0.47
CA GLN A 109 27.00 -6.00 -0.08
C GLN A 109 25.99 -7.16 0.00
N ASN A 110 25.53 -7.63 -1.18
CA ASN A 110 24.59 -8.74 -1.38
C ASN A 110 23.08 -8.42 -1.29
N ILE A 111 22.64 -7.18 -1.34
CA ILE A 111 21.21 -6.83 -1.45
C ILE A 111 20.93 -6.35 -2.87
N ASN A 112 19.97 -6.99 -3.52
CA ASN A 112 19.57 -6.68 -4.89
C ASN A 112 18.19 -6.03 -4.93
N TYR A 113 18.03 -5.07 -5.83
CA TYR A 113 16.71 -4.54 -6.13
C TYR A 113 16.50 -4.36 -7.64
N ASN A 114 15.25 -4.36 -8.05
CA ASN A 114 14.85 -4.09 -9.41
C ASN A 114 13.57 -3.28 -9.46
N ILE A 115 13.55 -2.22 -10.26
CA ILE A 115 12.34 -1.47 -10.58
C ILE A 115 12.03 -1.65 -12.04
N ILE A 116 10.81 -2.12 -12.35
CA ILE A 116 10.42 -2.44 -13.71
C ILE A 116 9.20 -1.59 -14.06
N LYS A 117 9.33 -0.81 -15.15
CA LYS A 117 8.20 -0.07 -15.71
C LYS A 117 7.28 -1.02 -16.48
N GLY A 118 5.99 -1.01 -16.13
CA GLY A 118 4.97 -1.78 -16.84
C GLY A 118 3.78 -2.19 -15.99
N ASP A 119 2.88 -2.92 -16.62
CA ASP A 119 1.69 -3.45 -15.99
C ASP A 119 2.03 -4.60 -15.03
N CYS A 120 1.64 -4.46 -13.78
CA CYS A 120 1.90 -5.47 -12.75
C CYS A 120 1.23 -6.82 -13.09
N VAL A 121 0.09 -6.82 -13.78
CA VAL A 121 -0.60 -8.06 -14.19
C VAL A 121 0.28 -8.92 -15.09
N GLU A 122 1.05 -8.30 -15.98
CA GLU A 122 1.97 -8.98 -16.89
C GLU A 122 3.31 -9.30 -16.19
N LEU A 123 3.79 -8.37 -15.36
CA LEU A 123 5.11 -8.47 -14.76
C LEU A 123 5.17 -9.51 -13.62
N ILE A 124 4.07 -9.73 -12.90
CA ILE A 124 3.99 -10.78 -11.87
C ILE A 124 4.23 -12.17 -12.49
N ASP A 125 3.77 -12.42 -13.71
CA ASP A 125 3.98 -13.72 -14.37
C ASP A 125 5.45 -14.04 -14.59
N LYS A 126 6.31 -13.02 -14.76
CA LYS A 126 7.76 -13.19 -14.99
C LYS A 126 8.55 -13.54 -13.72
N LEU A 127 7.93 -13.43 -12.55
CA LEU A 127 8.57 -13.85 -11.30
C LEU A 127 8.58 -15.38 -11.20
N GLU A 128 9.58 -15.91 -10.52
CA GLU A 128 9.61 -17.32 -10.16
C GLU A 128 8.51 -17.66 -9.14
N ASN A 129 7.97 -18.88 -9.23
CA ASN A 129 7.02 -19.35 -8.23
C ASN A 129 7.73 -19.52 -6.88
N ASP A 130 6.97 -19.31 -5.79
CA ASP A 130 7.47 -19.46 -4.42
C ASP A 130 8.76 -18.65 -4.12
N SER A 131 8.95 -17.49 -4.80
CA SER A 131 10.13 -16.63 -4.65
C SER A 131 9.89 -15.46 -3.69
N VAL A 132 8.67 -14.93 -3.61
CA VAL A 132 8.33 -13.73 -2.84
C VAL A 132 8.01 -14.08 -1.40
N SER A 133 8.75 -13.50 -0.45
CA SER A 133 8.50 -13.68 0.99
C SER A 133 7.43 -12.74 1.50
N LEU A 134 7.40 -11.52 0.99
CA LEU A 134 6.43 -10.49 1.37
C LEU A 134 6.03 -9.67 0.15
N THR A 135 4.74 -9.63 -0.17
CA THR A 135 4.17 -8.54 -0.97
C THR A 135 3.64 -7.48 -0.01
N PHE A 136 4.08 -6.23 -0.18
CA PHE A 136 3.50 -5.08 0.53
C PHE A 136 3.21 -3.95 -0.45
N THR A 137 1.94 -3.54 -0.53
CA THR A 137 1.50 -2.57 -1.53
C THR A 137 0.31 -1.74 -1.08
N SER A 138 0.12 -0.60 -1.76
CA SER A 138 -1.09 0.23 -1.69
C SER A 138 -1.55 0.50 -3.13
N PRO A 139 -2.57 -0.23 -3.62
CA PRO A 139 -3.01 -0.11 -5.00
C PRO A 139 -3.68 1.26 -5.25
N PRO A 140 -3.76 1.73 -6.49
CA PRO A 140 -4.69 2.80 -6.83
C PRO A 140 -6.12 2.32 -6.53
N TYR A 141 -7.00 3.23 -6.11
CA TYR A 141 -8.40 2.90 -5.84
C TYR A 141 -9.22 3.18 -7.09
N ALA A 142 -10.10 2.27 -7.46
CA ALA A 142 -11.02 2.40 -8.60
C ALA A 142 -11.55 3.83 -8.68
N ASP A 143 -11.68 4.42 -9.82
CA ASP A 143 -12.15 5.78 -10.17
C ASP A 143 -12.29 6.85 -9.03
N LEU A 144 -11.85 6.52 -7.79
CA LEU A 144 -11.98 7.40 -6.61
C LEU A 144 -11.34 8.77 -6.84
N ILE A 145 -10.17 8.81 -7.48
CA ILE A 145 -9.46 10.08 -7.72
C ILE A 145 -10.24 10.96 -8.70
N HIS A 146 -10.82 10.39 -9.73
CA HIS A 146 -11.68 11.10 -10.66
C HIS A 146 -12.89 11.70 -9.92
N LYS A 147 -13.55 10.92 -9.06
CA LYS A 147 -14.68 11.37 -8.24
C LYS A 147 -14.28 12.50 -7.29
N VAL A 148 -13.11 12.42 -6.66
CA VAL A 148 -12.61 13.48 -5.76
C VAL A 148 -12.30 14.77 -6.53
N ILE A 149 -11.73 14.68 -7.73
CA ILE A 149 -11.44 15.85 -8.57
C ILE A 149 -12.75 16.50 -9.03
N ASP A 150 -13.73 15.71 -9.47
CA ASP A 150 -15.04 16.21 -9.90
C ASP A 150 -15.80 16.89 -8.76
N ASP A 151 -15.80 16.28 -7.58
CA ASP A 151 -16.40 16.87 -6.38
C ASP A 151 -15.76 18.22 -6.01
N ARG A 152 -14.45 18.36 -6.19
CA ARG A 152 -13.73 19.63 -5.93
C ARG A 152 -14.08 20.71 -6.94
N LYS A 153 -14.25 20.36 -8.21
CA LYS A 153 -14.67 21.30 -9.27
C LYS A 153 -16.09 21.80 -9.06
N ASN A 154 -16.97 20.92 -8.58
CA ASN A 154 -18.41 21.20 -8.45
C ASN A 154 -18.82 21.84 -7.11
N ARG A 155 -17.97 21.77 -6.08
CA ARG A 155 -18.24 22.37 -4.77
C ARG A 155 -17.37 23.61 -4.59
N HIS A 156 -18.00 24.80 -4.54
CA HIS A 156 -17.32 26.04 -4.15
C HIS A 156 -16.52 25.85 -2.84
N LYS A 157 -15.19 25.90 -2.91
CA LYS A 157 -14.15 26.16 -1.87
C LYS A 157 -14.30 25.56 -0.45
N LYS A 158 -15.36 24.83 -0.09
CA LYS A 158 -15.60 24.27 1.25
C LYS A 158 -15.75 22.73 1.22
N SER A 159 -15.09 22.04 0.31
CA SER A 159 -15.14 20.58 0.25
C SER A 159 -14.50 19.96 1.50
N ALA A 160 -15.23 19.02 2.09
CA ALA A 160 -14.85 18.24 3.25
C ALA A 160 -13.67 17.28 3.05
N PHE A 161 -13.15 17.17 1.86
CA PHE A 161 -11.96 16.40 1.53
C PHE A 161 -10.72 17.29 1.55
N VAL A 162 -10.40 17.87 2.70
CA VAL A 162 -9.07 18.46 2.89
C VAL A 162 -8.09 17.31 3.09
N VAL A 163 -7.66 16.70 2.00
CA VAL A 163 -6.36 16.08 1.93
C VAL A 163 -5.36 17.18 2.33
N ASP A 164 -4.39 16.84 3.18
CA ASP A 164 -3.27 17.67 3.58
C ASP A 164 -3.01 18.80 2.56
N ASN A 165 -3.09 20.05 2.98
CA ASN A 165 -3.06 21.24 2.12
C ASN A 165 -1.87 21.28 1.14
N ASN A 166 -0.89 20.40 1.32
CA ASN A 166 0.32 20.27 0.52
C ASN A 166 0.32 19.06 -0.44
N ALA A 167 -0.70 18.19 -0.41
CA ALA A 167 -0.76 17.03 -1.30
C ALA A 167 -1.60 17.33 -2.54
N THR A 168 -1.03 17.12 -3.72
CA THR A 168 -1.70 17.31 -5.00
C THR A 168 -2.59 16.09 -5.27
N THR A 169 -3.91 16.29 -5.35
CA THR A 169 -4.82 15.23 -5.83
C THR A 169 -4.78 15.26 -7.34
N ARG A 170 -4.28 14.20 -7.96
CA ARG A 170 -4.19 14.08 -9.42
C ARG A 170 -4.43 12.65 -9.88
N ILE A 171 -4.85 12.51 -11.12
CA ILE A 171 -4.93 11.23 -11.83
C ILE A 171 -3.51 10.63 -11.89
N TYR A 172 -3.37 9.34 -11.60
CA TYR A 172 -2.06 8.67 -11.57
C TYR A 172 -1.48 8.52 -12.98
N SER A 173 -2.32 8.05 -13.92
CA SER A 173 -1.98 7.98 -15.33
C SER A 173 -3.23 8.00 -16.20
N ASN A 174 -3.07 8.28 -17.51
CA ASN A 174 -4.14 8.13 -18.51
C ASN A 174 -4.08 6.75 -19.20
N HIS A 175 -3.33 5.81 -18.64
CA HIS A 175 -3.17 4.50 -19.25
C HIS A 175 -4.44 3.66 -19.05
N GLU A 176 -4.89 2.96 -20.08
CA GLU A 176 -6.11 2.13 -20.05
C GLU A 176 -6.07 1.00 -19.00
N LYS A 177 -4.86 0.49 -18.70
CA LYS A 177 -4.62 -0.55 -17.69
C LYS A 177 -4.44 0.00 -16.27
N ASP A 178 -4.55 1.31 -16.07
CA ASP A 178 -4.48 1.89 -14.72
C ASP A 178 -5.75 1.56 -13.95
N LEU A 179 -5.57 0.81 -12.86
CA LEU A 179 -6.67 0.42 -11.97
C LEU A 179 -7.44 1.63 -11.42
N GLY A 180 -6.76 2.76 -11.26
CA GLY A 180 -7.36 4.02 -10.81
C GLY A 180 -8.37 4.64 -11.81
N ASN A 181 -8.44 4.13 -13.03
CA ASN A 181 -9.38 4.56 -14.07
C ASN A 181 -10.56 3.60 -14.24
N MET A 182 -10.57 2.46 -13.51
CA MET A 182 -11.56 1.40 -13.69
C MET A 182 -12.79 1.61 -12.81
N GLU A 183 -13.96 1.23 -13.31
CA GLU A 183 -15.16 1.04 -12.50
C GLU A 183 -14.93 -0.04 -11.43
N PHE A 184 -15.59 0.10 -10.27
CA PHE A 184 -15.31 -0.73 -9.10
C PHE A 184 -15.41 -2.25 -9.35
N GLU A 185 -16.42 -2.69 -10.08
CA GLU A 185 -16.58 -4.13 -10.39
C GLU A 185 -15.44 -4.68 -11.26
N THR A 186 -15.01 -3.90 -12.26
CA THR A 186 -13.88 -4.25 -13.13
C THR A 186 -12.58 -4.24 -12.33
N TYR A 187 -12.39 -3.24 -11.48
CA TYR A 187 -11.27 -3.16 -10.56
C TYR A 187 -11.15 -4.42 -9.69
N ILE A 188 -12.25 -4.87 -9.07
CA ILE A 188 -12.22 -6.08 -8.23
C ILE A 188 -11.92 -7.34 -9.04
N LYS A 189 -12.39 -7.45 -10.29
CA LYS A 189 -12.03 -8.57 -11.18
C LYS A 189 -10.51 -8.61 -11.45
N VAL A 190 -9.90 -7.46 -11.72
CA VAL A 190 -8.45 -7.36 -11.93
C VAL A 190 -7.68 -7.67 -10.64
N VAL A 191 -8.13 -7.16 -9.49
CA VAL A 191 -7.54 -7.48 -8.18
C VAL A 191 -7.57 -8.98 -7.90
N LYS A 192 -8.68 -9.66 -8.16
CA LYS A 192 -8.78 -11.13 -8.01
C LYS A 192 -7.76 -11.87 -8.89
N ASN A 193 -7.56 -11.41 -10.12
CA ASN A 193 -6.53 -11.98 -11.00
C ASN A 193 -5.12 -11.77 -10.44
N ILE A 194 -4.81 -10.54 -9.99
CA ILE A 194 -3.53 -10.22 -9.34
C ILE A 194 -3.31 -11.11 -8.10
N MET A 195 -4.33 -11.26 -7.24
CA MET A 195 -4.24 -12.09 -6.04
C MET A 195 -3.93 -13.56 -6.37
N LYS A 196 -4.57 -14.12 -7.41
CA LYS A 196 -4.27 -15.49 -7.87
C LYS A 196 -2.82 -15.62 -8.31
N LYS A 197 -2.31 -14.69 -9.11
CA LYS A 197 -0.92 -14.69 -9.56
C LYS A 197 0.04 -14.56 -8.37
N LEU A 198 -0.21 -13.63 -7.46
CA LEU A 198 0.61 -13.43 -6.27
C LEU A 198 0.63 -14.66 -5.37
N TYR A 199 -0.46 -15.42 -5.30
CA TYR A 199 -0.48 -16.66 -4.52
C TYR A 199 0.58 -17.67 -4.99
N TYR A 200 0.73 -17.85 -6.30
CA TYR A 200 1.77 -18.74 -6.85
C TYR A 200 3.18 -18.21 -6.64
N LYS A 201 3.35 -16.87 -6.64
CA LYS A 201 4.66 -16.25 -6.45
C LYS A 201 5.10 -16.17 -5.00
N THR A 202 4.13 -16.16 -4.07
CA THR A 202 4.40 -16.10 -2.63
C THR A 202 4.94 -17.45 -2.12
N LYS A 203 6.03 -17.40 -1.36
CA LYS A 203 6.59 -18.58 -0.67
C LYS A 203 5.59 -19.21 0.30
N PRO A 204 5.68 -20.51 0.57
CA PRO A 204 5.02 -21.11 1.74
C PRO A 204 5.36 -20.31 3.01
N ASN A 205 4.35 -20.00 3.81
CA ASN A 205 4.40 -19.12 4.97
C ASN A 205 4.70 -17.63 4.69
N GLY A 206 4.83 -17.22 3.43
CA GLY A 206 4.97 -15.82 3.04
C GLY A 206 3.68 -15.02 3.19
N TYR A 207 3.80 -13.71 3.11
CA TYR A 207 2.72 -12.77 3.36
C TYR A 207 2.39 -11.93 2.12
N ASN A 208 1.12 -11.57 2.00
CA ASN A 208 0.62 -10.65 1.00
C ASN A 208 -0.22 -9.57 1.71
N ILE A 209 0.30 -8.34 1.77
CA ILE A 209 -0.21 -7.27 2.64
C ILE A 209 -0.63 -6.08 1.80
N TRP A 210 -1.89 -5.65 1.96
CA TRP A 210 -2.49 -4.57 1.20
C TRP A 210 -2.93 -3.44 2.12
N LEU A 211 -2.41 -2.24 1.88
CA LEU A 211 -2.81 -1.02 2.56
C LEU A 211 -3.89 -0.32 1.73
N VAL A 212 -5.10 -0.31 2.23
CA VAL A 212 -6.26 0.26 1.56
C VAL A 212 -7.10 1.12 2.50
N LYS A 213 -7.99 1.90 1.92
CA LYS A 213 -8.95 2.71 2.66
C LYS A 213 -10.33 2.53 2.05
N ASP A 214 -11.32 2.32 2.91
CA ASP A 214 -12.71 2.36 2.49
C ASP A 214 -13.13 3.79 2.17
N TYR A 215 -14.12 3.96 1.32
CA TYR A 215 -14.57 5.26 0.88
C TYR A 215 -16.07 5.29 0.57
N ARG A 216 -16.56 6.45 0.19
CA ARG A 216 -17.95 6.67 -0.21
C ARG A 216 -18.00 7.14 -1.65
N ASP A 217 -18.97 6.67 -2.39
CA ASP A 217 -19.30 7.20 -3.70
C ASP A 217 -20.59 8.01 -3.62
N THR A 218 -20.46 9.24 -3.19
CA THR A 218 -21.60 10.14 -2.99
C THR A 218 -22.30 10.51 -4.29
N LYS A 219 -21.58 10.50 -5.43
CA LYS A 219 -22.12 10.76 -6.77
C LYS A 219 -23.14 9.69 -7.17
N ASN A 220 -22.81 8.43 -6.95
CA ASN A 220 -23.67 7.29 -7.24
C ASN A 220 -24.54 6.88 -6.03
N LYS A 221 -24.63 7.73 -4.99
CA LYS A 221 -25.41 7.48 -3.77
C LYS A 221 -25.03 6.19 -3.03
N ILE A 222 -23.78 5.74 -3.16
CA ILE A 222 -23.26 4.59 -2.43
C ILE A 222 -22.64 5.10 -1.13
N PRO A 223 -23.27 4.81 0.03
CA PRO A 223 -22.88 5.39 1.31
C PRO A 223 -21.54 4.83 1.82
N TYR A 224 -21.18 3.61 1.42
CA TYR A 224 -19.97 2.95 1.87
C TYR A 224 -19.48 1.92 0.84
N ILE A 225 -18.22 1.99 0.49
CA ILE A 225 -17.51 0.99 -0.32
C ILE A 225 -16.50 0.31 0.59
N ASP A 226 -16.76 -0.96 0.87
CA ASP A 226 -15.92 -1.84 1.66
C ASP A 226 -14.77 -2.38 0.80
N LEU A 227 -13.74 -1.56 0.58
CA LEU A 227 -12.60 -1.97 -0.22
C LEU A 227 -11.75 -3.01 0.50
N HIS A 228 -11.52 -2.82 1.81
CA HIS A 228 -10.66 -3.75 2.57
C HIS A 228 -11.27 -5.16 2.65
N GLY A 229 -12.58 -5.28 2.83
CA GLY A 229 -13.28 -6.57 2.81
C GLY A 229 -13.20 -7.24 1.44
N ASN A 230 -13.36 -6.47 0.34
CA ASN A 230 -13.21 -7.01 -1.02
C ASN A 230 -11.78 -7.47 -1.32
N ILE A 231 -10.76 -6.76 -0.82
CA ILE A 231 -9.35 -7.17 -0.92
C ILE A 231 -9.12 -8.47 -0.14
N ALA A 232 -9.60 -8.56 1.10
CA ALA A 232 -9.49 -9.76 1.93
C ALA A 232 -10.17 -10.96 1.26
N GLN A 233 -11.39 -10.79 0.76
CA GLN A 233 -12.14 -11.84 0.07
C GLN A 233 -11.43 -12.29 -1.21
N SER A 234 -10.88 -11.36 -2.00
CA SER A 234 -10.10 -11.68 -3.21
C SER A 234 -8.87 -12.53 -2.88
N GLY A 235 -8.21 -12.25 -1.76
CA GLY A 235 -7.07 -13.04 -1.28
C GLY A 235 -7.48 -14.43 -0.81
N ILE A 236 -8.60 -14.55 -0.09
CA ILE A 236 -9.15 -15.86 0.36
C ILE A 236 -9.51 -16.73 -0.85
N GLU A 237 -10.17 -16.15 -1.85
CA GLU A 237 -10.53 -16.85 -3.09
C GLU A 237 -9.30 -17.29 -3.91
N ALA A 238 -8.18 -16.57 -3.79
CA ALA A 238 -6.91 -16.95 -4.40
C ALA A 238 -6.18 -18.09 -3.66
N GLY A 239 -6.57 -18.41 -2.42
CA GLY A 239 -5.99 -19.47 -1.59
C GLY A 239 -5.24 -19.00 -0.35
N PHE A 240 -5.05 -17.69 -0.16
CA PHE A 240 -4.48 -17.15 1.06
C PHE A 240 -5.41 -17.37 2.26
N LYS A 241 -4.83 -17.38 3.45
CA LYS A 241 -5.58 -17.25 4.71
C LYS A 241 -5.60 -15.80 5.15
N TYR A 242 -6.76 -15.30 5.58
CA TYR A 242 -6.86 -14.00 6.23
C TYR A 242 -6.18 -14.12 7.59
N HIS A 243 -5.03 -13.45 7.75
CA HIS A 243 -4.16 -13.64 8.90
C HIS A 243 -4.43 -12.60 9.97
N ASP A 244 -4.46 -11.31 9.59
CA ASP A 244 -4.69 -10.20 10.50
C ASP A 244 -5.32 -9.00 9.77
N LEU A 245 -5.94 -8.10 10.55
CA LEU A 245 -6.35 -6.77 10.14
C LEU A 245 -5.76 -5.73 11.08
N ILE A 246 -4.95 -4.81 10.54
CA ILE A 246 -4.37 -3.72 11.31
C ILE A 246 -4.98 -2.40 10.85
N ILE A 247 -5.32 -1.54 11.81
CA ILE A 247 -5.87 -0.21 11.54
C ILE A 247 -4.76 0.82 11.69
N TRP A 248 -4.47 1.54 10.61
CA TRP A 248 -3.63 2.73 10.69
C TRP A 248 -4.51 3.93 11.01
N ASP A 249 -4.51 4.33 12.28
CA ASP A 249 -5.24 5.48 12.77
C ASP A 249 -4.56 6.79 12.38
N GLN A 250 -5.36 7.72 11.82
CA GLN A 250 -4.93 9.04 11.33
C GLN A 250 -5.75 10.17 11.97
N ASN A 251 -6.51 9.91 13.06
CA ASN A 251 -7.41 10.89 13.66
C ASN A 251 -6.71 12.20 14.06
N GLU A 252 -5.53 12.12 14.67
CA GLU A 252 -4.78 13.30 15.10
C GLU A 252 -4.31 14.20 13.94
N ARG A 253 -4.33 13.69 12.69
CA ARG A 253 -3.79 14.35 11.50
C ARG A 253 -4.84 14.87 10.54
N ARG A 254 -6.05 14.38 10.65
CA ARG A 254 -7.16 14.73 9.76
C ARG A 254 -8.15 15.60 10.49
N LYS A 255 -8.49 16.73 9.86
CA LYS A 255 -9.54 17.59 10.36
C LYS A 255 -10.90 16.87 10.25
N LEU A 256 -11.69 16.97 11.30
CA LEU A 256 -13.09 16.53 11.26
C LEU A 256 -13.90 17.50 10.42
N VAL A 257 -14.82 16.96 9.65
CA VAL A 257 -15.74 17.70 8.78
C VAL A 257 -17.16 17.18 8.93
N LEU A 258 -18.12 18.06 8.78
CA LEU A 258 -19.54 17.71 8.83
C LEU A 258 -19.96 17.07 7.50
N LEU A 259 -19.92 15.74 7.45
CA LEU A 259 -20.30 14.98 6.27
C LEU A 259 -21.80 14.73 6.25
N GLY A 260 -22.46 15.11 5.12
CA GLY A 260 -23.87 14.91 4.92
C GLY A 260 -24.80 15.87 5.66
N TYR A 261 -24.27 16.79 6.50
CA TYR A 261 -25.08 17.77 7.21
C TYR A 261 -25.81 18.73 6.25
N PRO A 262 -27.07 19.08 6.52
CA PRO A 262 -27.90 18.64 7.65
C PRO A 262 -28.76 17.39 7.39
N SER A 263 -28.66 16.79 6.21
CA SER A 263 -29.60 15.77 5.72
C SER A 263 -29.27 14.35 6.15
N VAL A 264 -27.98 13.99 6.21
CA VAL A 264 -27.51 12.64 6.53
C VAL A 264 -26.26 12.73 7.40
N PHE A 265 -26.20 11.89 8.44
CA PHE A 265 -25.02 11.80 9.29
C PHE A 265 -24.04 10.74 8.76
N TYR A 266 -22.81 11.16 8.50
CA TYR A 266 -21.71 10.25 8.18
C TYR A 266 -20.53 10.46 9.12
N VAL A 267 -19.91 9.37 9.58
CA VAL A 267 -18.67 9.43 10.36
C VAL A 267 -17.47 9.78 9.45
N ASN A 268 -16.48 10.46 10.01
CA ASN A 268 -15.21 10.68 9.32
C ASN A 268 -14.39 9.39 9.28
N GLN A 269 -13.96 8.99 8.09
CA GLN A 269 -13.09 7.83 7.89
C GLN A 269 -11.62 8.26 7.97
N ASN A 270 -11.10 8.41 9.18
CA ASN A 270 -9.75 8.89 9.45
C ASN A 270 -8.77 7.76 9.73
N HIS A 271 -8.94 6.62 9.08
CA HIS A 271 -8.05 5.47 9.18
C HIS A 271 -7.90 4.78 7.83
N SER A 272 -6.90 3.94 7.74
CA SER A 272 -6.70 2.99 6.63
C SER A 272 -6.57 1.59 7.20
N PHE A 273 -6.83 0.60 6.38
CA PHE A 273 -6.76 -0.81 6.73
C PHE A 273 -5.51 -1.45 6.12
N ILE A 274 -4.83 -2.26 6.89
CA ILE A 274 -3.72 -3.09 6.46
C ILE A 274 -4.24 -4.53 6.53
N VAL A 275 -4.64 -5.04 5.37
CA VAL A 275 -5.14 -6.41 5.20
C VAL A 275 -3.94 -7.34 5.11
N VAL A 276 -3.80 -8.24 6.06
CA VAL A 276 -2.69 -9.20 6.12
C VAL A 276 -3.18 -10.58 5.69
N LEU A 277 -2.68 -11.05 4.58
CA LEU A 277 -2.94 -12.38 4.03
C LEU A 277 -1.69 -13.24 4.15
N ARG A 278 -1.83 -14.55 4.37
CA ARG A 278 -0.72 -15.48 4.50
C ARG A 278 -0.95 -16.73 3.65
N LYS A 279 0.07 -17.14 2.90
CA LYS A 279 0.10 -18.46 2.27
C LYS A 279 0.52 -19.49 3.33
N THR A 280 -0.38 -20.37 3.71
CA THR A 280 -0.06 -21.49 4.60
C THR A 280 0.40 -22.69 3.77
N LEU A 281 1.12 -23.60 4.40
CA LEU A 281 1.49 -24.89 3.81
C LEU A 281 0.25 -25.71 3.46
#